data_938e604b9bc0de89266e2b03be7a9add
#
_entry.id   938e604b9bc0de89266e2b03be7a9add
#
_cell.length_a   1.000
_cell.length_b   1.000
_cell.length_c   1.000
_cell.angle_alpha   90.00
_cell.angle_beta   90.00
_cell.angle_gamma   90.00
#
_symmetry.space_group_name_H-M   'P 1'
#
loop_
_entity.id
_entity.type
_entity.pdbx_description
1 polymer ?
#
loop_
_entity_poly.entity_id
_entity_poly.type
_entity_poly.pdbx_seq_one_letter_code
_entity_poly.pdbx_strand_id
1 'polypeptide(L)'
;MGAAAGAVLLVLCAAAGPGRAASAAPPGAASCSGCHSPRPGVGAAVPGLTGLDAQGIAAAMAAYRTGERAATVMGRIARGFSDEESRAIAAWIAAGSRP
;
A
#
# COMPACT_ATOMS: atom_id res chain seq x y z
N MET A 1 -33.70 -40.40 -45.31
CA MET A 1 -33.28 -40.64 -43.97
C MET A 1 -31.98 -39.81 -43.74
N GLY A 2 -32.12 -38.62 -43.26
CA GLY A 2 -30.97 -37.72 -43.00
C GLY A 2 -30.89 -37.46 -41.54
N ALA A 3 -29.85 -37.95 -40.86
CA ALA A 3 -29.54 -37.64 -39.48
C ALA A 3 -28.78 -36.29 -39.44
N ALA A 4 -29.44 -35.26 -38.97
CA ALA A 4 -28.81 -33.97 -38.70
C ALA A 4 -28.10 -34.04 -37.36
N ALA A 5 -26.78 -34.11 -37.40
CA ALA A 5 -25.94 -33.97 -36.19
C ALA A 5 -25.87 -32.49 -35.82
N GLY A 6 -26.59 -32.12 -34.75
CA GLY A 6 -26.53 -30.81 -34.16
C GLY A 6 -25.23 -30.66 -33.33
N ALA A 7 -24.31 -29.84 -33.79
CA ALA A 7 -23.14 -29.47 -33.03
C ALA A 7 -23.55 -28.48 -31.94
N VAL A 8 -23.53 -28.92 -30.68
CA VAL A 8 -23.70 -28.05 -29.52
C VAL A 8 -22.37 -27.32 -29.27
N LEU A 9 -22.34 -26.03 -29.60
CA LEU A 9 -21.21 -25.15 -29.31
C LEU A 9 -21.26 -24.79 -27.83
N LEU A 10 -20.43 -25.44 -27.02
CA LEU A 10 -20.23 -25.05 -25.60
C LEU A 10 -19.43 -23.76 -25.58
N VAL A 11 -20.09 -22.64 -25.36
CA VAL A 11 -19.42 -21.36 -25.07
C VAL A 11 -18.93 -21.44 -23.63
N LEU A 12 -17.63 -21.64 -23.45
CA LEU A 12 -16.96 -21.49 -22.15
C LEU A 12 -16.90 -19.98 -21.83
N CYS A 13 -17.85 -19.51 -21.05
CA CYS A 13 -17.69 -18.19 -20.41
C CYS A 13 -16.55 -18.29 -19.38
N ALA A 14 -15.36 -17.82 -19.77
CA ALA A 14 -14.30 -17.56 -18.82
C ALA A 14 -14.80 -16.48 -17.85
N ALA A 15 -15.14 -16.88 -16.62
CA ALA A 15 -15.41 -15.94 -15.56
C ALA A 15 -14.11 -15.18 -15.27
N ALA A 16 -14.03 -13.95 -15.78
CA ALA A 16 -13.04 -12.98 -15.30
C ALA A 16 -13.31 -12.81 -13.81
N GLY A 17 -12.44 -13.39 -12.99
CA GLY A 17 -12.49 -13.16 -11.55
C GLY A 17 -12.44 -11.66 -11.25
N PRO A 18 -13.00 -11.20 -10.11
CA PRO A 18 -12.95 -9.79 -9.75
C PRO A 18 -11.49 -9.38 -9.68
N GLY A 19 -11.07 -8.56 -10.64
CA GLY A 19 -9.77 -7.90 -10.57
C GLY A 19 -9.69 -7.20 -9.24
N ARG A 20 -8.64 -7.47 -8.46
CA ARG A 20 -8.39 -6.74 -7.22
C ARG A 20 -8.21 -5.28 -7.62
N ALA A 21 -9.25 -4.50 -7.46
CA ALA A 21 -9.12 -3.05 -7.53
C ALA A 21 -8.05 -2.67 -6.50
N ALA A 22 -7.01 -1.93 -6.93
CA ALA A 22 -6.06 -1.36 -5.99
C ALA A 22 -6.87 -0.58 -4.96
N SER A 23 -6.73 -0.92 -3.67
CA SER A 23 -7.43 -0.20 -2.61
C SER A 23 -7.06 1.26 -2.67
N ALA A 24 -8.05 2.15 -2.55
CA ALA A 24 -7.80 3.58 -2.53
C ALA A 24 -6.82 3.93 -1.40
N ALA A 25 -5.94 4.90 -1.65
CA ALA A 25 -5.01 5.36 -0.64
C ALA A 25 -5.78 5.92 0.57
N PRO A 26 -5.43 5.53 1.81
CA PRO A 26 -5.98 6.15 2.99
C PRO A 26 -5.67 7.65 3.03
N PRO A 27 -6.49 8.46 3.71
CA PRO A 27 -6.20 9.89 3.87
C PRO A 27 -4.79 10.15 4.40
N GLY A 28 -4.07 11.05 3.76
CA GLY A 28 -2.70 11.43 4.14
C GLY A 28 -1.59 10.53 3.58
N ALA A 29 -1.90 9.35 3.05
CA ALA A 29 -0.88 8.42 2.51
C ALA A 29 -0.07 9.03 1.36
N ALA A 30 -0.69 9.83 0.51
CA ALA A 30 -0.01 10.47 -0.61
C ALA A 30 1.09 11.45 -0.16
N SER A 31 0.99 12.03 1.02
CA SER A 31 2.01 12.95 1.54
C SER A 31 3.35 12.26 1.86
N CYS A 32 3.33 10.96 2.09
CA CYS A 32 4.54 10.19 2.38
C CYS A 32 5.52 10.16 1.19
N SER A 33 4.99 10.12 -0.04
CA SER A 33 5.81 10.09 -1.27
C SER A 33 6.58 11.38 -1.54
N GLY A 34 6.19 12.48 -0.93
CA GLY A 34 6.89 13.76 -1.06
C GLY A 34 8.32 13.71 -0.53
N CYS A 35 8.58 12.83 0.44
CA CYS A 35 9.90 12.65 1.05
C CYS A 35 10.42 11.22 0.92
N HIS A 36 9.55 10.21 1.08
CA HIS A 36 9.91 8.80 0.98
C HIS A 36 9.75 8.29 -0.45
N SER A 37 10.75 8.55 -1.28
CA SER A 37 10.75 8.03 -2.65
C SER A 37 10.77 6.51 -2.68
N PRO A 38 10.02 5.85 -3.59
CA PRO A 38 10.12 4.41 -3.79
C PRO A 38 11.52 3.99 -4.30
N ARG A 39 12.29 4.92 -4.84
CA ARG A 39 13.65 4.71 -5.31
C ARG A 39 14.57 5.79 -4.74
N PRO A 40 14.90 5.69 -3.44
CA PRO A 40 15.83 6.65 -2.86
C PRO A 40 17.19 6.53 -3.55
N GLY A 41 17.84 7.65 -3.81
CA GLY A 41 19.20 7.68 -4.33
C GLY A 41 20.19 7.06 -3.34
N VAL A 42 21.36 6.66 -3.84
CA VAL A 42 22.45 6.18 -2.98
C VAL A 42 22.82 7.27 -1.98
N GLY A 43 22.83 6.94 -0.68
CA GLY A 43 23.13 7.88 0.39
C GLY A 43 21.96 8.82 0.75
N ALA A 44 20.74 8.54 0.28
CA ALA A 44 19.57 9.33 0.63
C ALA A 44 19.36 9.37 2.14
N ALA A 45 19.19 10.58 2.69
CA ALA A 45 18.93 10.78 4.12
C ALA A 45 17.53 10.29 4.55
N VAL A 46 16.58 10.22 3.59
CA VAL A 46 15.23 9.73 3.80
C VAL A 46 15.10 8.34 3.21
N PRO A 47 14.80 7.31 4.01
CA PRO A 47 14.72 5.93 3.53
C PRO A 47 13.49 5.72 2.66
N GLY A 48 13.59 4.77 1.72
CA GLY A 48 12.42 4.23 1.03
C GLY A 48 11.58 3.38 1.98
N LEU A 49 10.29 3.29 1.70
CA LEU A 49 9.35 2.49 2.49
C LEU A 49 9.02 1.15 1.83
N THR A 50 9.48 0.92 0.61
CA THR A 50 9.24 -0.31 -0.14
C THR A 50 9.88 -1.51 0.55
N GLY A 51 9.11 -2.58 0.70
CA GLY A 51 9.59 -3.82 1.32
C GLY A 51 9.52 -3.85 2.85
N LEU A 52 9.09 -2.77 3.49
CA LEU A 52 8.82 -2.75 4.92
C LEU A 52 7.46 -3.40 5.21
N ASP A 53 7.37 -4.11 6.33
CA ASP A 53 6.09 -4.68 6.77
C ASP A 53 5.22 -3.64 7.48
N ALA A 54 3.91 -3.88 7.46
CA ALA A 54 2.93 -2.94 8.01
C ALA A 54 3.13 -2.69 9.51
N GLN A 55 3.46 -3.73 10.27
CA GLN A 55 3.66 -3.60 11.71
C GLN A 55 4.89 -2.74 12.03
N GLY A 56 5.98 -2.93 11.28
CA GLY A 56 7.20 -2.13 11.44
C GLY A 56 6.97 -0.66 11.12
N ILE A 57 6.24 -0.35 10.05
CA ILE A 57 5.89 1.04 9.69
C ILE A 57 5.01 1.67 10.78
N ALA A 58 3.96 0.98 11.23
CA ALA A 58 3.07 1.50 12.26
C ALA A 58 3.78 1.71 13.60
N ALA A 59 4.64 0.79 14.00
CA ALA A 59 5.45 0.90 15.22
C ALA A 59 6.42 2.09 15.16
N ALA A 60 7.06 2.31 14.00
CA ALA A 60 7.94 3.45 13.81
C ALA A 60 7.17 4.77 13.92
N MET A 61 5.98 4.86 13.32
CA MET A 61 5.12 6.04 13.42
C MET A 61 4.71 6.34 14.87
N ALA A 62 4.33 5.31 15.63
CA ALA A 62 4.01 5.45 17.04
C ALA A 62 5.22 5.97 17.86
N ALA A 63 6.40 5.40 17.63
CA ALA A 63 7.63 5.80 18.31
C ALA A 63 8.05 7.24 17.97
N TYR A 64 7.88 7.68 16.73
CA TYR A 64 8.10 9.09 16.36
C TYR A 64 7.08 10.01 17.02
N ARG A 65 5.82 9.60 17.08
CA ARG A 65 4.75 10.42 17.68
C ARG A 65 4.96 10.64 19.16
N THR A 66 5.41 9.63 19.89
CA THR A 66 5.67 9.71 21.33
C THR A 66 7.02 10.34 21.66
N GLY A 67 7.90 10.51 20.68
CA GLY A 67 9.27 10.99 20.90
C GLY A 67 10.24 9.90 21.34
N GLU A 68 9.80 8.66 21.43
CA GLU A 68 10.65 7.50 21.77
C GLU A 68 11.74 7.28 20.72
N ARG A 69 11.41 7.54 19.45
CA ARG A 69 12.38 7.55 18.35
C ARG A 69 12.69 8.97 17.93
N ALA A 70 13.97 9.34 18.01
CA ALA A 70 14.43 10.65 17.60
C ALA A 70 14.36 10.84 16.08
N ALA A 71 13.91 12.01 15.64
CA ALA A 71 13.89 12.40 14.24
C ALA A 71 13.81 13.91 14.09
N THR A 72 14.33 14.44 12.97
CA THR A 72 14.24 15.88 12.67
C THR A 72 12.84 16.29 12.22
N VAL A 73 12.20 15.50 11.35
CA VAL A 73 10.92 15.83 10.73
C VAL A 73 9.82 14.83 11.09
N MET A 74 10.13 13.53 11.12
CA MET A 74 9.11 12.51 11.34
C MET A 74 8.38 12.64 12.67
N GLY A 75 8.99 13.18 13.70
CA GLY A 75 8.29 13.47 14.96
C GLY A 75 7.15 14.48 14.80
N ARG A 76 7.28 15.44 13.91
CA ARG A 76 6.22 16.41 13.59
C ARG A 76 5.15 15.78 12.70
N ILE A 77 5.57 15.06 11.68
CA ILE A 77 4.67 14.39 10.76
C ILE A 77 3.80 13.38 11.50
N ALA A 78 4.40 12.50 12.29
CA ALA A 78 3.70 11.44 13.01
C ALA A 78 2.67 11.96 14.02
N ARG A 79 2.89 13.13 14.61
CA ARG A 79 1.89 13.76 15.49
C ARG A 79 0.62 14.21 14.77
N GLY A 80 0.65 14.34 13.45
CA GLY A 80 -0.53 14.63 12.63
C GLY A 80 -1.43 13.43 12.35
N PHE A 81 -1.04 12.22 12.77
CA PHE A 81 -1.78 10.98 12.52
C PHE A 81 -2.10 10.25 13.81
N SER A 82 -3.30 9.69 13.91
CA SER A 82 -3.66 8.75 14.96
C SER A 82 -2.99 7.39 14.75
N ASP A 83 -3.04 6.51 15.74
CA ASP A 83 -2.56 5.14 15.60
C ASP A 83 -3.34 4.38 14.54
N GLU A 84 -4.65 4.62 14.46
CA GLU A 84 -5.51 3.98 13.47
C GLU A 84 -5.15 4.43 12.05
N GLU A 85 -4.99 5.72 11.83
CA GLU A 85 -4.57 6.28 10.54
C GLU A 85 -3.18 5.76 10.14
N SER A 86 -2.25 5.72 11.07
CA SER A 86 -0.90 5.19 10.84
C SER A 86 -0.93 3.71 10.46
N ARG A 87 -1.78 2.89 11.10
CA ARG A 87 -1.95 1.48 10.74
C ARG A 87 -2.57 1.30 9.35
N ALA A 88 -3.56 2.10 9.00
CA ALA A 88 -4.18 2.05 7.68
C ALA A 88 -3.18 2.40 6.57
N ILE A 89 -2.40 3.47 6.76
CA ILE A 89 -1.35 3.88 5.82
C ILE A 89 -0.25 2.81 5.73
N ALA A 90 0.18 2.26 6.87
CA ALA A 90 1.19 1.21 6.92
C ALA A 90 0.76 -0.04 6.15
N ALA A 91 -0.48 -0.48 6.33
CA ALA A 91 -1.04 -1.61 5.59
C ALA A 91 -1.09 -1.35 4.09
N TRP A 92 -1.49 -0.15 3.69
CA TRP A 92 -1.55 0.24 2.28
C TRP A 92 -0.17 0.27 1.63
N ILE A 93 0.85 0.83 2.30
CA ILE A 93 2.23 0.85 1.81
C ILE A 93 2.79 -0.58 1.73
N ALA A 94 2.62 -1.39 2.78
CA ALA A 94 3.13 -2.76 2.83
C ALA A 94 2.51 -3.68 1.77
N ALA A 95 1.28 -3.40 1.34
CA ALA A 95 0.62 -4.12 0.25
C ALA A 95 1.22 -3.81 -1.14
N GLY A 96 2.28 -3.01 -1.22
CA GLY A 96 2.92 -2.59 -2.47
C GLY A 96 2.24 -1.41 -3.14
N SER A 97 1.26 -0.81 -2.48
CA SER A 97 0.65 0.44 -2.93
C SER A 97 1.65 1.59 -2.74
N ARG A 98 1.70 2.47 -3.71
CA ARG A 98 2.61 3.61 -3.67
C ARG A 98 1.87 4.83 -3.21
N PRO A 99 2.46 5.54 -2.30
CA PRO A 99 1.97 6.86 -1.96
C PRO A 99 1.98 7.76 -3.19
#